data_670377fcd6e41ed607bae425af114172
#
_entry.id   670377fcd6e41ed607bae425af114172
#
_cell.length_a   1.000
_cell.length_b   1.000
_cell.length_c   1.000
_cell.angle_alpha   90.00
_cell.angle_beta   90.00
_cell.angle_gamma   90.00
#
_symmetry.space_group_name_H-M   'P 1'
#
loop_
_entity.id
_entity.type
_entity.pdbx_description
1 polymer ?
#
loop_
_entity_poly.entity_id
_entity_poly.type
_entity_poly.pdbx_seq_one_letter_code
_entity_poly.pdbx_strand_id
1 'polypeptide(L)'
;MSLSRRLTRLCEILIALSASPIPSHLFQTLADQAGGAIACDFLALCLKDADGKGYMVHSLVGGPPETPPVRLFALDEGVPGLSIQSGRVVVRDLGTELDHATELERSWVALGLRAALIAPVRRGGDVLGTLCFATREPGTYTPDDIQVATLMAAGLSAALETSRAYQALADERSTLAAVVGSMQDAVVMANQDGIVLLANPAVRPMLNLEPEAITGLPLPDALTKEPLRALLEAGRPGTGEVALPDGRTAQASVVPVSTPYGEIVGLAAILRDITLLKELENMKDELVRAVSHDLKNPLTVIYATAQLLLRTGPTDPRFATWCERIMKTSDYMTELITDLLDLGKIESGLELATEEVDLNPLVTDVVATLQPQAEARDIAITVEMPEHVPVSANPGRIKQALLNLGGNAVKYTRPGGSVAIAVSMTDPATSAPAVVVTLTDTGLGIPAAALPHIFEKFYRVKSEATSDIPGTGLGLAITKSIIEAHGGRIWAESQEGKGSTFAFCLPR
;
A
#
# COMPACT_ATOMS: atom_id res chain seq x y z
N MET A 1 -3.22 -2.13 67.57
CA MET A 1 -1.91 -2.67 67.06
C MET A 1 -0.81 -1.67 67.40
N SER A 2 0.41 -2.13 67.79
CA SER A 2 1.54 -1.22 67.98
C SER A 2 2.02 -0.61 66.66
N LEU A 3 2.49 0.65 66.69
CA LEU A 3 3.00 1.37 65.49
C LEU A 3 4.05 0.57 64.73
N SER A 4 4.93 -0.15 65.43
CA SER A 4 5.94 -1.02 64.81
C SER A 4 5.35 -2.11 63.93
N ARG A 5 4.27 -2.77 64.35
CA ARG A 5 3.58 -3.78 63.52
C ARG A 5 2.90 -3.19 62.28
N ARG A 6 2.32 -1.96 62.43
CA ARG A 6 1.71 -1.25 61.32
C ARG A 6 2.75 -0.84 60.27
N LEU A 7 3.92 -0.36 60.69
CA LEU A 7 5.00 0.00 59.82
C LEU A 7 5.58 -1.22 59.08
N THR A 8 5.71 -2.36 59.77
CA THR A 8 6.14 -3.62 59.08
C THR A 8 5.16 -4.02 58.01
N ARG A 9 3.85 -4.00 58.31
CA ARG A 9 2.80 -4.29 57.32
C ARG A 9 2.82 -3.28 56.16
N LEU A 10 3.01 -2.01 56.46
CA LEU A 10 3.15 -0.98 55.42
C LEU A 10 4.33 -1.28 54.47
N CYS A 11 5.48 -1.64 55.02
CA CYS A 11 6.63 -2.04 54.20
C CYS A 11 6.31 -3.24 53.30
N GLU A 12 5.62 -4.27 53.82
CA GLU A 12 5.17 -5.42 53.05
C GLU A 12 4.25 -5.00 51.88
N ILE A 13 3.31 -4.10 52.12
CA ILE A 13 2.39 -3.54 51.12
C ILE A 13 3.17 -2.77 50.07
N LEU A 14 4.09 -1.88 50.46
CA LEU A 14 4.88 -1.08 49.53
C LEU A 14 5.79 -1.94 48.63
N ILE A 15 6.41 -2.98 49.19
CA ILE A 15 7.22 -3.93 48.45
C ILE A 15 6.35 -4.71 47.42
N ALA A 16 5.18 -5.21 47.89
CA ALA A 16 4.25 -5.92 47.02
C ALA A 16 3.71 -5.05 45.88
N LEU A 17 3.40 -3.77 46.15
CA LEU A 17 2.98 -2.80 45.14
C LEU A 17 4.09 -2.52 44.12
N SER A 18 5.35 -2.38 44.56
CA SER A 18 6.48 -2.10 43.66
C SER A 18 6.85 -3.28 42.78
N ALA A 19 6.52 -4.51 43.18
CA ALA A 19 6.81 -5.72 42.42
C ALA A 19 5.77 -6.04 41.33
N SER A 20 4.64 -5.33 41.28
CA SER A 20 3.55 -5.64 40.34
C SER A 20 3.45 -4.61 39.23
N PRO A 21 3.77 -4.95 37.98
CA PRO A 21 3.68 -4.01 36.85
C PRO A 21 2.25 -3.86 36.30
N ILE A 22 1.26 -4.64 36.79
CA ILE A 22 -0.10 -4.66 36.24
C ILE A 22 -1.07 -3.96 37.20
N PRO A 23 -1.82 -2.92 36.78
CA PRO A 23 -2.70 -2.14 37.65
C PRO A 23 -3.75 -2.97 38.42
N SER A 24 -4.34 -3.97 37.79
CA SER A 24 -5.32 -4.86 38.46
C SER A 24 -4.74 -5.62 39.64
N HIS A 25 -3.49 -6.04 39.58
CA HIS A 25 -2.78 -6.72 40.67
C HIS A 25 -2.47 -5.75 41.83
N LEU A 26 -2.19 -4.46 41.53
CA LEU A 26 -1.95 -3.44 42.52
C LEU A 26 -3.21 -3.23 43.39
N PHE A 27 -4.38 -3.19 42.77
CA PHE A 27 -5.65 -3.01 43.46
C PHE A 27 -6.01 -4.22 44.34
N GLN A 28 -5.75 -5.43 43.81
CA GLN A 28 -5.95 -6.66 44.59
C GLN A 28 -5.03 -6.73 45.83
N THR A 29 -3.75 -6.40 45.63
CA THR A 29 -2.77 -6.34 46.74
C THR A 29 -3.19 -5.35 47.84
N LEU A 30 -3.70 -4.16 47.42
CA LEU A 30 -4.26 -3.20 48.38
C LEU A 30 -5.47 -3.75 49.11
N ALA A 31 -6.41 -4.38 48.42
CA ALA A 31 -7.60 -4.96 49.00
C ALA A 31 -7.25 -6.02 50.08
N ASP A 32 -6.30 -6.89 49.75
CA ASP A 32 -5.92 -8.01 50.61
C ASP A 32 -5.12 -7.59 51.86
N GLN A 33 -4.36 -6.50 51.78
CA GLN A 33 -3.38 -6.16 52.80
C GLN A 33 -3.70 -4.90 53.61
N ALA A 34 -4.52 -3.96 53.08
CA ALA A 34 -4.80 -2.67 53.71
C ALA A 34 -5.42 -2.78 55.12
N GLY A 35 -6.34 -3.71 55.33
CA GLY A 35 -6.98 -3.95 56.62
C GLY A 35 -6.04 -4.38 57.76
N GLY A 36 -4.83 -4.85 57.42
CA GLY A 36 -3.78 -5.16 58.40
C GLY A 36 -2.97 -3.92 58.85
N ALA A 37 -3.06 -2.80 58.14
CA ALA A 37 -2.34 -1.55 58.46
C ALA A 37 -3.25 -0.46 59.03
N ILE A 38 -4.45 -0.32 58.51
CA ILE A 38 -5.45 0.66 58.91
C ILE A 38 -6.78 -0.09 59.18
N ALA A 39 -7.45 0.23 60.28
CA ALA A 39 -8.79 -0.30 60.52
C ALA A 39 -9.77 0.26 59.49
N CYS A 40 -10.30 -0.62 58.64
CA CYS A 40 -11.30 -0.21 57.65
C CYS A 40 -12.25 -1.39 57.33
N ASP A 41 -13.54 -1.07 57.27
CA ASP A 41 -14.59 -1.96 56.79
C ASP A 41 -14.86 -1.75 55.31
N PHE A 42 -14.41 -0.61 54.77
CA PHE A 42 -14.54 -0.22 53.37
C PHE A 42 -13.24 0.43 52.88
N LEU A 43 -12.79 -0.01 51.71
CA LEU A 43 -11.65 0.56 51.01
C LEU A 43 -12.07 0.85 49.56
N ALA A 44 -11.79 2.05 49.10
CA ALA A 44 -12.03 2.45 47.72
C ALA A 44 -10.87 3.29 47.17
N LEU A 45 -10.65 3.14 45.87
CA LEU A 45 -9.80 4.02 45.09
C LEU A 45 -10.68 4.91 44.20
N CYS A 46 -10.57 6.22 44.39
CA CYS A 46 -11.23 7.19 43.53
C CYS A 46 -10.22 7.79 42.58
N LEU A 47 -10.39 7.58 41.29
CA LEU A 47 -9.48 8.08 40.26
C LEU A 47 -10.14 9.24 39.52
N LYS A 48 -9.38 10.32 39.30
CA LYS A 48 -9.78 11.46 38.49
C LYS A 48 -9.97 11.01 37.05
N ASP A 49 -11.02 11.50 36.40
CA ASP A 49 -11.27 11.21 34.98
C ASP A 49 -10.23 11.87 34.06
N ALA A 50 -10.20 11.48 32.80
CA ALA A 50 -9.25 11.97 31.82
C ALA A 50 -9.39 13.49 31.56
N ASP A 51 -10.63 14.01 31.64
CA ASP A 51 -10.94 15.42 31.41
C ASP A 51 -10.71 16.28 32.66
N GLY A 52 -10.46 15.66 33.81
CA GLY A 52 -10.20 16.33 35.07
C GLY A 52 -11.43 17.00 35.70
N LYS A 53 -12.65 16.70 35.24
CA LYS A 53 -13.91 17.31 35.69
C LYS A 53 -14.63 16.51 36.75
N GLY A 54 -14.27 15.23 36.88
CA GLY A 54 -14.89 14.33 37.83
C GLY A 54 -13.93 13.24 38.32
N TYR A 55 -14.47 12.30 39.08
CA TYR A 55 -13.73 11.11 39.51
C TYR A 55 -14.63 9.87 39.55
N MET A 56 -14.00 8.71 39.36
CA MET A 56 -14.65 7.41 39.42
C MET A 56 -14.28 6.66 40.69
N VAL A 57 -15.26 6.00 41.31
CA VAL A 57 -15.07 5.24 42.54
C VAL A 57 -14.94 3.76 42.23
N HIS A 58 -13.80 3.16 42.60
CA HIS A 58 -13.51 1.73 42.51
C HIS A 58 -13.49 1.17 43.95
N SER A 59 -14.55 0.47 44.35
CA SER A 59 -14.59 -0.21 45.64
C SER A 59 -13.67 -1.44 45.60
N LEU A 60 -12.73 -1.52 46.53
CA LEU A 60 -11.77 -2.62 46.64
C LEU A 60 -12.19 -3.63 47.74
N VAL A 61 -12.74 -3.13 48.88
CA VAL A 61 -13.22 -3.96 50.00
C VAL A 61 -14.53 -3.38 50.52
N GLY A 62 -15.50 -4.21 50.92
CA GLY A 62 -16.71 -3.84 51.62
C GLY A 62 -17.75 -3.09 50.79
N GLY A 63 -17.60 -3.01 49.48
CA GLY A 63 -18.59 -2.42 48.58
C GLY A 63 -19.83 -3.28 48.43
N PRO A 64 -20.98 -2.73 47.96
CA PRO A 64 -22.17 -3.52 47.70
C PRO A 64 -21.89 -4.60 46.65
N PRO A 65 -22.46 -5.80 46.73
CA PRO A 65 -22.20 -6.92 45.83
C PRO A 65 -22.62 -6.65 44.38
N GLU A 66 -23.48 -5.67 44.17
CA GLU A 66 -23.88 -5.14 42.86
C GLU A 66 -23.46 -3.68 42.77
N THR A 67 -22.17 -3.41 42.60
CA THR A 67 -21.74 -2.07 42.24
C THR A 67 -22.10 -1.88 40.77
N PRO A 68 -22.99 -0.92 40.42
CA PRO A 68 -23.22 -0.59 39.02
C PRO A 68 -21.91 -0.12 38.38
N PRO A 69 -21.79 -0.21 37.06
CA PRO A 69 -20.57 0.17 36.40
C PRO A 69 -20.20 1.61 36.80
N VAL A 70 -18.97 1.76 37.21
CA VAL A 70 -18.19 2.98 37.45
C VAL A 70 -19.04 4.26 37.29
N ARG A 71 -19.55 4.80 38.39
CA ARG A 71 -20.29 6.07 38.39
C ARG A 71 -19.28 7.22 38.43
N LEU A 72 -19.44 8.19 37.52
CA LEU A 72 -18.67 9.42 37.50
C LEU A 72 -19.32 10.41 38.51
N PHE A 73 -18.54 10.91 39.43
CA PHE A 73 -18.92 11.95 40.43
C PHE A 73 -18.22 13.26 40.04
N ALA A 74 -18.85 14.39 40.27
CA ALA A 74 -18.23 15.70 40.09
C ALA A 74 -17.15 15.95 41.15
N LEU A 75 -16.14 16.80 40.86
CA LEU A 75 -15.06 17.07 41.81
C LEU A 75 -15.50 17.81 43.08
N ASP A 76 -16.62 18.50 43.04
CA ASP A 76 -17.23 19.17 44.20
C ASP A 76 -18.18 18.24 44.99
N GLU A 77 -18.32 16.99 44.52
CA GLU A 77 -19.20 16.02 45.16
C GLU A 77 -18.41 15.09 46.09
N GLY A 78 -18.79 15.05 47.36
CA GLY A 78 -18.27 14.13 48.39
C GLY A 78 -16.84 14.41 48.87
N VAL A 79 -16.48 13.68 49.95
CA VAL A 79 -15.19 13.83 50.60
C VAL A 79 -13.99 13.47 49.68
N PRO A 80 -14.08 12.48 48.77
CA PRO A 80 -13.00 12.21 47.85
C PRO A 80 -12.73 13.39 46.92
N GLY A 81 -13.78 14.05 46.39
CA GLY A 81 -13.64 15.23 45.54
C GLY A 81 -12.96 16.39 46.25
N LEU A 82 -13.34 16.64 47.52
CA LEU A 82 -12.71 17.66 48.37
C LEU A 82 -11.21 17.38 48.56
N SER A 83 -10.82 16.12 48.77
CA SER A 83 -9.41 15.73 48.90
C SER A 83 -8.65 15.86 47.59
N ILE A 84 -9.29 15.55 46.44
CA ILE A 84 -8.70 15.74 45.10
C ILE A 84 -8.42 17.24 44.84
N GLN A 85 -9.39 18.12 45.13
CA GLN A 85 -9.25 19.56 44.89
C GLN A 85 -8.23 20.22 45.83
N SER A 86 -8.32 19.91 47.16
CA SER A 86 -7.41 20.51 48.13
C SER A 86 -6.00 19.89 48.13
N GLY A 87 -5.88 18.69 47.61
CA GLY A 87 -4.65 17.89 47.73
C GLY A 87 -4.30 17.53 49.18
N ARG A 88 -5.22 17.58 50.13
CA ARG A 88 -4.96 17.29 51.52
C ARG A 88 -5.65 16.01 51.97
N VAL A 89 -5.08 15.36 52.97
CA VAL A 89 -5.77 14.27 53.64
C VAL A 89 -7.00 14.85 54.38
N VAL A 90 -8.13 14.17 54.24
CA VAL A 90 -9.38 14.55 54.84
C VAL A 90 -9.86 13.43 55.78
N VAL A 91 -10.15 13.76 57.00
CA VAL A 91 -10.85 12.87 57.96
C VAL A 91 -12.25 13.43 58.20
N ARG A 92 -13.26 12.56 58.04
CA ARG A 92 -14.67 12.97 58.15
C ARG A 92 -15.43 12.04 59.09
N ASP A 93 -16.20 12.61 60.00
CA ASP A 93 -17.21 11.88 60.70
C ASP A 93 -18.51 11.90 59.89
N LEU A 94 -18.93 10.74 59.44
CA LEU A 94 -20.09 10.57 58.56
C LEU A 94 -21.41 10.54 59.38
N GLY A 95 -21.33 10.46 60.71
CA GLY A 95 -22.51 10.36 61.59
C GLY A 95 -23.08 11.67 62.00
N THR A 96 -22.32 12.77 62.02
CA THR A 96 -22.66 14.03 62.60
C THR A 96 -23.12 15.16 61.71
N GLU A 97 -22.88 15.04 60.36
CA GLU A 97 -23.11 16.10 59.37
C GLU A 97 -24.04 15.66 58.22
N LEU A 98 -25.16 15.00 58.54
CA LEU A 98 -26.11 14.46 57.57
C LEU A 98 -26.85 15.51 56.72
N ASP A 99 -27.03 16.71 57.24
CA ASP A 99 -27.82 17.77 56.58
C ASP A 99 -27.16 18.34 55.34
N HIS A 100 -25.85 18.16 55.15
CA HIS A 100 -25.08 18.61 54.01
C HIS A 100 -24.39 17.45 53.29
N ALA A 101 -24.77 16.20 53.58
CA ALA A 101 -24.16 15.01 53.00
C ALA A 101 -24.47 14.90 51.51
N THR A 102 -23.45 14.68 50.69
CA THR A 102 -23.57 14.38 49.26
C THR A 102 -24.22 13.01 49.05
N GLU A 103 -24.60 12.71 47.81
CA GLU A 103 -25.18 11.41 47.46
C GLU A 103 -24.21 10.26 47.76
N LEU A 104 -22.92 10.45 47.52
CA LEU A 104 -21.88 9.46 47.83
C LEU A 104 -21.75 9.22 49.33
N GLU A 105 -21.73 10.28 50.16
CA GLU A 105 -21.66 10.17 51.59
C GLU A 105 -22.91 9.50 52.18
N ARG A 106 -24.11 9.81 51.68
CA ARG A 106 -25.34 9.12 52.04
C ARG A 106 -25.29 7.62 51.73
N SER A 107 -24.70 7.26 50.61
CA SER A 107 -24.51 5.84 50.26
C SER A 107 -23.57 5.12 51.22
N TRP A 108 -22.50 5.78 51.69
CA TRP A 108 -21.59 5.22 52.68
C TRP A 108 -22.27 5.09 54.07
N VAL A 109 -23.04 6.08 54.47
CA VAL A 109 -23.84 6.00 55.71
C VAL A 109 -24.88 4.87 55.65
N ALA A 110 -25.49 4.63 54.47
CA ALA A 110 -26.41 3.51 54.28
C ALA A 110 -25.73 2.14 54.40
N LEU A 111 -24.42 2.04 54.08
CA LEU A 111 -23.59 0.86 54.33
C LEU A 111 -23.17 0.71 55.82
N GLY A 112 -23.61 1.62 56.68
CA GLY A 112 -23.30 1.63 58.11
C GLY A 112 -21.97 2.28 58.47
N LEU A 113 -21.29 2.92 57.52
CA LEU A 113 -19.99 3.59 57.72
C LEU A 113 -20.20 4.87 58.52
N ARG A 114 -19.30 5.16 59.49
CA ARG A 114 -19.39 6.27 60.44
C ARG A 114 -18.20 7.22 60.40
N ALA A 115 -17.04 6.74 60.01
CA ALA A 115 -15.85 7.57 59.82
C ALA A 115 -15.14 7.25 58.52
N ALA A 116 -14.58 8.27 57.86
CA ALA A 116 -13.81 8.14 56.64
C ALA A 116 -12.47 8.87 56.73
N LEU A 117 -11.43 8.25 56.19
CA LEU A 117 -10.09 8.79 56.02
C LEU A 117 -9.72 8.73 54.54
N ILE A 118 -9.50 9.88 53.94
CA ILE A 118 -9.21 10.01 52.50
C ILE A 118 -7.83 10.59 52.31
N ALA A 119 -6.93 9.84 51.65
CA ALA A 119 -5.57 10.25 51.37
C ALA A 119 -5.37 10.49 49.85
N PRO A 120 -4.84 11.65 49.41
CA PRO A 120 -4.65 11.94 48.02
C PRO A 120 -3.49 11.11 47.43
N VAL A 121 -3.75 10.49 46.29
CA VAL A 121 -2.73 9.81 45.44
C VAL A 121 -2.20 10.84 44.48
N ARG A 122 -0.89 11.16 44.55
CA ARG A 122 -0.30 12.29 43.84
C ARG A 122 0.73 11.82 42.82
N ARG A 123 0.86 12.60 41.74
CA ARG A 123 1.95 12.51 40.77
C ARG A 123 2.63 13.87 40.67
N GLY A 124 3.84 13.99 41.22
CA GLY A 124 4.49 15.30 41.31
C GLY A 124 3.63 16.30 42.08
N GLY A 125 3.18 17.37 41.42
CA GLY A 125 2.27 18.39 41.99
C GLY A 125 0.79 18.09 41.85
N ASP A 126 0.40 17.17 40.96
CA ASP A 126 -0.98 16.86 40.61
C ASP A 126 -1.58 15.74 41.47
N VAL A 127 -2.87 15.81 41.74
CA VAL A 127 -3.64 14.75 42.40
C VAL A 127 -4.30 13.87 41.32
N LEU A 128 -3.90 12.59 41.27
CA LEU A 128 -4.46 11.58 40.34
C LEU A 128 -5.80 11.01 40.83
N GLY A 129 -6.00 11.06 42.14
CA GLY A 129 -7.16 10.48 42.78
C GLY A 129 -6.99 10.42 44.31
N THR A 130 -7.77 9.59 44.96
CA THR A 130 -7.69 9.41 46.42
C THR A 130 -7.84 7.93 46.80
N LEU A 131 -7.16 7.53 47.84
CA LEU A 131 -7.36 6.27 48.55
C LEU A 131 -8.26 6.52 49.75
N CYS A 132 -9.42 5.88 49.81
CA CYS A 132 -10.48 6.10 50.79
C CYS A 132 -10.60 4.91 51.72
N PHE A 133 -10.43 5.12 52.98
CA PHE A 133 -10.69 4.17 54.07
C PHE A 133 -11.94 4.60 54.82
N ALA A 134 -12.84 3.68 55.15
CA ALA A 134 -13.98 4.01 55.99
C ALA A 134 -14.29 2.84 56.94
N THR A 135 -14.84 3.19 58.13
CA THR A 135 -15.16 2.22 59.19
C THR A 135 -16.54 2.48 59.74
N ARG A 136 -17.14 1.44 60.33
CA ARG A 136 -18.42 1.52 61.05
C ARG A 136 -18.30 2.08 62.47
N GLU A 137 -17.07 2.15 63.01
CA GLU A 137 -16.78 2.71 64.32
C GLU A 137 -16.55 4.23 64.20
N PRO A 138 -17.30 5.07 64.97
CA PRO A 138 -17.15 6.53 64.98
C PRO A 138 -15.85 6.99 65.64
N GLY A 139 -15.23 8.05 65.13
CA GLY A 139 -14.07 8.71 65.73
C GLY A 139 -12.76 7.91 65.73
N THR A 140 -12.58 6.93 64.86
CA THR A 140 -11.55 5.90 64.98
C THR A 140 -10.18 6.29 64.41
N TYR A 141 -10.10 7.28 63.50
CA TYR A 141 -8.85 7.63 62.84
C TYR A 141 -7.96 8.58 63.66
N THR A 142 -6.74 8.10 63.96
CA THR A 142 -5.71 8.79 64.71
C THR A 142 -4.70 9.47 63.78
N PRO A 143 -3.81 10.36 64.30
CA PRO A 143 -2.70 10.91 63.51
C PRO A 143 -1.78 9.85 62.89
N ASP A 144 -1.61 8.70 63.58
CA ASP A 144 -0.84 7.56 63.05
C ASP A 144 -1.53 6.94 61.81
N ASP A 145 -2.87 6.82 61.81
CA ASP A 145 -3.63 6.31 60.68
C ASP A 145 -3.52 7.25 59.48
N ILE A 146 -3.53 8.57 59.71
CA ILE A 146 -3.32 9.58 58.67
C ILE A 146 -1.94 9.41 58.04
N GLN A 147 -0.91 9.18 58.85
CA GLN A 147 0.46 8.97 58.34
C GLN A 147 0.56 7.69 57.54
N VAL A 148 -0.01 6.59 58.00
CA VAL A 148 -0.02 5.31 57.29
C VAL A 148 -0.79 5.42 55.97
N ALA A 149 -1.97 6.04 55.95
CA ALA A 149 -2.76 6.27 54.75
C ALA A 149 -1.99 7.12 53.70
N THR A 150 -1.29 8.17 54.18
CA THR A 150 -0.46 9.03 53.32
C THR A 150 0.67 8.23 52.66
N LEU A 151 1.36 7.40 53.42
CA LEU A 151 2.46 6.54 52.90
C LEU A 151 1.92 5.48 51.93
N MET A 152 0.75 4.87 52.22
CA MET A 152 0.09 3.94 51.31
C MET A 152 -0.30 4.63 49.98
N ALA A 153 -0.86 5.83 50.04
CA ALA A 153 -1.23 6.60 48.86
C ALA A 153 0.02 6.99 48.02
N ALA A 154 1.12 7.35 48.69
CA ALA A 154 2.40 7.63 48.02
C ALA A 154 3.00 6.38 47.33
N GLY A 155 2.96 5.23 48.04
CA GLY A 155 3.42 3.95 47.44
C GLY A 155 2.57 3.51 46.26
N LEU A 156 1.25 3.67 46.34
CA LEU A 156 0.36 3.40 45.22
C LEU A 156 0.67 4.32 44.04
N SER A 157 0.95 5.59 44.30
CA SER A 157 1.34 6.55 43.28
C SER A 157 2.58 6.09 42.52
N ALA A 158 3.66 5.75 43.23
CA ALA A 158 4.90 5.26 42.63
C ALA A 158 4.69 3.98 41.83
N ALA A 159 3.89 3.05 42.33
CA ALA A 159 3.56 1.80 41.65
C ALA A 159 2.76 2.03 40.34
N LEU A 160 1.78 2.97 40.39
CA LEU A 160 1.01 3.35 39.18
C LEU A 160 1.89 4.03 38.12
N GLU A 161 2.82 4.89 38.54
CA GLU A 161 3.78 5.51 37.60
C GLU A 161 4.68 4.47 36.92
N THR A 162 5.24 3.56 37.72
CA THR A 162 6.06 2.47 37.21
C THR A 162 5.29 1.58 36.23
N SER A 163 4.07 1.20 36.60
CA SER A 163 3.20 0.38 35.74
C SER A 163 2.87 1.07 34.41
N ARG A 164 2.57 2.38 34.44
CA ARG A 164 2.32 3.17 33.21
C ARG A 164 3.56 3.28 32.33
N ALA A 165 4.73 3.50 32.94
CA ALA A 165 5.99 3.56 32.19
C ALA A 165 6.30 2.22 31.49
N TYR A 166 6.11 1.10 32.18
CA TYR A 166 6.26 -0.23 31.58
C TYR A 166 5.25 -0.47 30.44
N GLN A 167 4.02 -0.07 30.64
CA GLN A 167 2.97 -0.23 29.64
C GLN A 167 3.24 0.62 28.39
N ALA A 168 3.63 1.88 28.56
CA ALA A 168 4.02 2.76 27.45
C ALA A 168 5.21 2.18 26.66
N LEU A 169 6.23 1.66 27.36
CA LEU A 169 7.38 1.01 26.71
C LEU A 169 6.98 -0.27 25.96
N ALA A 170 6.09 -1.08 26.53
CA ALA A 170 5.58 -2.30 25.89
C ALA A 170 4.77 -1.97 24.63
N ASP A 171 3.92 -0.94 24.70
CA ASP A 171 3.11 -0.46 23.57
C ASP A 171 4.01 0.11 22.44
N GLU A 172 5.02 0.90 22.79
CA GLU A 172 5.99 1.44 21.85
C GLU A 172 6.76 0.31 21.15
N ARG A 173 7.27 -0.66 21.93
CA ARG A 173 7.97 -1.84 21.40
C ARG A 173 7.06 -2.67 20.48
N SER A 174 5.79 -2.87 20.87
CA SER A 174 4.80 -3.59 20.06
C SER A 174 4.52 -2.88 18.75
N THR A 175 4.39 -1.54 18.80
CA THR A 175 4.18 -0.70 17.61
C THR A 175 5.37 -0.79 16.65
N LEU A 176 6.59 -0.66 17.15
CA LEU A 176 7.81 -0.79 16.33
C LEU A 176 7.91 -2.19 15.71
N ALA A 177 7.64 -3.25 16.48
CA ALA A 177 7.63 -4.62 15.97
C ALA A 177 6.58 -4.82 14.87
N ALA A 178 5.37 -4.23 15.02
CA ALA A 178 4.33 -4.29 14.01
C ALA A 178 4.72 -3.53 12.73
N VAL A 179 5.35 -2.36 12.83
CA VAL A 179 5.85 -1.60 11.68
C VAL A 179 6.88 -2.41 10.91
N VAL A 180 7.92 -2.93 11.58
CA VAL A 180 8.95 -3.75 10.95
C VAL A 180 8.37 -5.03 10.37
N GLY A 181 7.41 -5.65 11.07
CA GLY A 181 6.72 -6.86 10.63
C GLY A 181 5.85 -6.68 9.39
N SER A 182 5.31 -5.48 9.17
CA SER A 182 4.46 -5.16 8.01
C SER A 182 5.24 -4.69 6.78
N MET A 183 6.56 -4.45 6.89
CA MET A 183 7.39 -4.06 5.76
C MET A 183 7.45 -5.17 4.72
N GLN A 184 7.32 -4.79 3.44
CA GLN A 184 7.47 -5.70 2.31
C GLN A 184 8.95 -6.00 2.01
N ASP A 185 9.84 -5.06 2.31
CA ASP A 185 11.28 -5.26 2.20
C ASP A 185 11.77 -6.20 3.31
N ALA A 186 12.62 -7.17 2.98
CA ALA A 186 13.25 -8.01 3.99
C ALA A 186 14.29 -7.21 4.76
N VAL A 187 14.19 -7.25 6.08
CA VAL A 187 15.10 -6.55 7.01
C VAL A 187 15.71 -7.57 7.96
N VAL A 188 17.04 -7.60 7.99
CA VAL A 188 17.82 -8.39 8.95
C VAL A 188 18.78 -7.44 9.67
N MET A 189 18.71 -7.38 10.98
CA MET A 189 19.55 -6.53 11.81
C MET A 189 20.47 -7.38 12.69
N ALA A 190 21.75 -7.04 12.74
CA ALA A 190 22.74 -7.66 13.60
C ALA A 190 23.37 -6.64 14.56
N ASN A 191 23.88 -7.13 15.71
CA ASN A 191 24.63 -6.31 16.67
C ASN A 191 26.06 -5.98 16.16
N GLN A 192 26.85 -5.33 17.00
CA GLN A 192 28.27 -5.01 16.70
C GLN A 192 29.14 -6.26 16.50
N ASP A 193 28.80 -7.39 17.13
CA ASP A 193 29.48 -8.67 16.97
C ASP A 193 29.06 -9.41 15.70
N GLY A 194 28.14 -8.84 14.91
CA GLY A 194 27.60 -9.43 13.69
C GLY A 194 26.55 -10.53 13.93
N ILE A 195 26.02 -10.68 15.13
CA ILE A 195 24.98 -11.66 15.45
C ILE A 195 23.60 -11.08 15.12
N VAL A 196 22.78 -11.82 14.38
CA VAL A 196 21.43 -11.43 14.00
C VAL A 196 20.56 -11.28 15.24
N LEU A 197 20.03 -10.07 15.44
CA LEU A 197 19.10 -9.74 16.52
C LEU A 197 17.65 -9.79 16.09
N LEU A 198 17.38 -9.45 14.82
CA LEU A 198 16.04 -9.31 14.28
C LEU A 198 16.03 -9.68 12.80
N ALA A 199 15.01 -10.42 12.39
CA ALA A 199 14.63 -10.63 11.00
C ALA A 199 13.11 -10.47 10.88
N ASN A 200 12.64 -9.69 9.90
CA ASN A 200 11.20 -9.52 9.71
C ASN A 200 10.60 -10.65 8.85
N PRO A 201 9.26 -10.83 8.84
CA PRO A 201 8.61 -11.90 8.08
C PRO A 201 8.87 -11.87 6.57
N ALA A 202 9.22 -10.71 5.97
CA ALA A 202 9.52 -10.60 4.56
C ALA A 202 10.79 -11.37 4.11
N VAL A 203 11.63 -11.79 5.06
CA VAL A 203 12.79 -12.67 4.79
C VAL A 203 12.34 -14.01 4.21
N ARG A 204 11.21 -14.55 4.67
CA ARG A 204 10.69 -15.85 4.21
C ARG A 204 10.39 -15.87 2.70
N PRO A 205 9.52 -14.98 2.13
CA PRO A 205 9.22 -14.98 0.70
C PRO A 205 10.39 -14.50 -0.18
N MET A 206 11.38 -13.79 0.37
CA MET A 206 12.51 -13.30 -0.43
C MET A 206 13.69 -14.28 -0.44
N LEU A 207 14.05 -14.83 0.68
CA LEU A 207 15.25 -15.67 0.83
C LEU A 207 14.93 -17.14 1.04
N ASN A 208 13.67 -17.50 1.26
CA ASN A 208 13.22 -18.84 1.67
C ASN A 208 13.88 -19.28 2.99
N LEU A 209 13.98 -18.33 3.94
CA LEU A 209 14.53 -18.55 5.27
C LEU A 209 13.49 -18.20 6.34
N GLU A 210 13.46 -18.98 7.40
CA GLU A 210 12.62 -18.68 8.57
C GLU A 210 13.31 -17.63 9.44
N PRO A 211 12.65 -16.51 9.80
CA PRO A 211 13.24 -15.46 10.63
C PRO A 211 13.81 -15.98 11.95
N GLU A 212 13.12 -16.92 12.58
CA GLU A 212 13.52 -17.55 13.84
C GLU A 212 14.76 -18.42 13.69
N ALA A 213 14.96 -19.03 12.52
CA ALA A 213 16.09 -19.92 12.26
C ALA A 213 17.41 -19.16 12.08
N ILE A 214 17.34 -17.91 11.61
CA ILE A 214 18.54 -17.08 11.40
C ILE A 214 18.85 -16.16 12.58
N THR A 215 17.92 -15.94 13.49
CA THR A 215 18.13 -15.14 14.70
C THR A 215 19.15 -15.84 15.61
N GLY A 216 20.17 -15.10 16.05
CA GLY A 216 21.27 -15.64 16.86
C GLY A 216 22.44 -16.19 16.06
N LEU A 217 22.35 -16.29 14.73
CA LEU A 217 23.46 -16.69 13.86
C LEU A 217 24.33 -15.49 13.48
N PRO A 218 25.61 -15.71 13.12
CA PRO A 218 26.42 -14.69 12.47
C PRO A 218 25.79 -14.27 11.13
N LEU A 219 25.74 -12.96 10.85
CA LEU A 219 25.06 -12.40 9.69
C LEU A 219 25.54 -12.97 8.33
N PRO A 220 26.86 -13.19 8.09
CA PRO A 220 27.33 -13.83 6.85
C PRO A 220 26.91 -15.30 6.71
N ASP A 221 26.70 -16.01 7.82
CA ASP A 221 26.23 -17.39 7.81
C ASP A 221 24.71 -17.47 7.61
N ALA A 222 23.99 -16.46 8.10
CA ALA A 222 22.55 -16.31 7.90
C ALA A 222 22.21 -15.93 6.45
N LEU A 223 23.03 -15.09 5.81
CA LEU A 223 22.80 -14.51 4.47
C LEU A 223 23.94 -14.89 3.52
N THR A 224 23.91 -16.11 2.99
CA THR A 224 25.01 -16.72 2.24
C THR A 224 25.09 -16.38 0.77
N LYS A 225 24.10 -15.64 0.23
CA LYS A 225 24.04 -15.33 -1.22
C LYS A 225 24.95 -14.18 -1.63
N GLU A 226 25.68 -14.39 -2.73
CA GLU A 226 26.45 -13.34 -3.38
C GLU A 226 25.53 -12.39 -4.21
N PRO A 227 25.78 -11.05 -4.26
CA PRO A 227 26.91 -10.32 -3.64
C PRO A 227 26.65 -9.85 -2.19
N LEU A 228 25.50 -10.25 -1.58
CA LEU A 228 25.13 -9.84 -0.23
C LEU A 228 26.19 -10.26 0.80
N ARG A 229 26.68 -11.49 0.66
CA ARG A 229 27.72 -12.02 1.53
C ARG A 229 29.02 -11.17 1.46
N ALA A 230 29.44 -10.80 0.26
CA ALA A 230 30.64 -9.96 0.07
C ALA A 230 30.46 -8.55 0.69
N LEU A 231 29.25 -7.97 0.61
CA LEU A 231 28.94 -6.70 1.24
C LEU A 231 28.99 -6.79 2.77
N LEU A 232 28.50 -7.89 3.33
CA LEU A 232 28.51 -8.17 4.77
C LEU A 232 29.93 -8.44 5.31
N GLU A 233 30.72 -9.23 4.58
CA GLU A 233 32.12 -9.52 4.95
C GLU A 233 33.00 -8.26 4.86
N ALA A 234 32.71 -7.35 3.94
CA ALA A 234 33.41 -6.07 3.84
C ALA A 234 33.16 -5.13 5.04
N GLY A 235 32.07 -5.35 5.80
CA GLY A 235 31.70 -4.54 6.96
C GLY A 235 31.48 -3.05 6.65
N ARG A 236 31.24 -2.72 5.38
CA ARG A 236 31.08 -1.34 4.89
C ARG A 236 29.69 -1.15 4.27
N PRO A 237 29.11 0.05 4.41
CA PRO A 237 27.88 0.37 3.70
C PRO A 237 28.05 0.13 2.20
N GLY A 238 27.06 -0.53 1.60
CA GLY A 238 27.11 -0.84 0.17
C GLY A 238 25.75 -1.32 -0.33
N THR A 239 25.60 -1.29 -1.65
CA THR A 239 24.42 -1.81 -2.34
C THR A 239 24.83 -2.77 -3.45
N GLY A 240 24.00 -3.78 -3.71
CA GLY A 240 24.22 -4.73 -4.79
C GLY A 240 22.91 -5.39 -5.21
N GLU A 241 22.89 -5.96 -6.41
CA GLU A 241 21.75 -6.73 -6.91
C GLU A 241 21.95 -8.21 -6.60
N VAL A 242 20.92 -8.85 -6.07
CA VAL A 242 20.90 -10.26 -5.67
C VAL A 242 19.78 -10.98 -6.39
N ALA A 243 20.10 -12.11 -7.03
CA ALA A 243 19.08 -13.00 -7.57
C ALA A 243 18.40 -13.78 -6.43
N LEU A 244 17.08 -13.71 -6.36
CA LEU A 244 16.28 -14.45 -5.39
C LEU A 244 16.07 -15.91 -5.82
N PRO A 245 15.72 -16.83 -4.88
CA PRO A 245 15.55 -18.26 -5.18
C PRO A 245 14.50 -18.57 -6.24
N ASP A 246 13.49 -17.72 -6.38
CA ASP A 246 12.36 -17.85 -7.30
C ASP A 246 12.56 -17.15 -8.64
N GLY A 247 13.76 -16.63 -8.92
CA GLY A 247 14.11 -15.94 -10.16
C GLY A 247 13.86 -14.43 -10.15
N ARG A 248 13.28 -13.89 -9.08
CA ARG A 248 13.16 -12.44 -8.87
C ARG A 248 14.52 -11.79 -8.62
N THR A 249 14.59 -10.47 -8.75
CA THR A 249 15.79 -9.67 -8.45
C THR A 249 15.52 -8.75 -7.28
N ALA A 250 16.39 -8.77 -6.28
CA ALA A 250 16.35 -7.83 -5.16
C ALA A 250 17.55 -6.88 -5.17
N GLN A 251 17.33 -5.65 -4.73
CA GLN A 251 18.40 -4.75 -4.35
C GLN A 251 18.71 -4.99 -2.87
N ALA A 252 19.93 -5.42 -2.59
CA ALA A 252 20.45 -5.56 -1.24
C ALA A 252 21.21 -4.31 -0.84
N SER A 253 20.95 -3.80 0.37
CA SER A 253 21.66 -2.68 0.99
C SER A 253 22.13 -3.09 2.37
N VAL A 254 23.40 -2.83 2.67
CA VAL A 254 23.95 -2.98 4.02
C VAL A 254 24.24 -1.58 4.58
N VAL A 255 23.64 -1.26 5.71
CA VAL A 255 23.74 0.05 6.35
C VAL A 255 24.08 -0.08 7.84
N PRO A 256 24.93 0.80 8.41
CA PRO A 256 25.15 0.83 9.84
C PRO A 256 23.90 1.39 10.54
N VAL A 257 23.56 0.78 11.67
CA VAL A 257 22.54 1.27 12.57
C VAL A 257 23.24 2.01 13.71
N SER A 258 22.90 3.29 13.90
CA SER A 258 23.51 4.14 14.93
C SER A 258 22.49 4.73 15.90
N THR A 259 22.94 5.00 17.11
CA THR A 259 22.16 5.77 18.09
C THR A 259 22.03 7.24 17.65
N PRO A 260 21.11 8.04 18.24
CA PRO A 260 21.01 9.48 17.99
C PRO A 260 22.31 10.25 18.31
N TYR A 261 23.22 9.64 19.08
CA TYR A 261 24.52 10.22 19.44
C TYR A 261 25.65 9.81 18.47
N GLY A 262 25.32 9.06 17.39
CA GLY A 262 26.29 8.66 16.35
C GLY A 262 27.07 7.38 16.67
N GLU A 263 26.79 6.68 17.76
CA GLU A 263 27.42 5.41 18.10
C GLU A 263 26.79 4.28 17.27
N ILE A 264 27.62 3.51 16.54
CA ILE A 264 27.15 2.35 15.76
C ILE A 264 26.79 1.21 16.71
N VAL A 265 25.56 0.77 16.66
CA VAL A 265 25.03 -0.34 17.48
C VAL A 265 24.93 -1.65 16.70
N GLY A 266 25.13 -1.62 15.38
CA GLY A 266 25.09 -2.82 14.54
C GLY A 266 24.98 -2.51 13.06
N LEU A 267 24.62 -3.53 12.26
CA LEU A 267 24.40 -3.46 10.82
C LEU A 267 22.97 -3.92 10.50
N ALA A 268 22.37 -3.30 9.51
CA ALA A 268 21.13 -3.78 8.92
C ALA A 268 21.34 -4.13 7.45
N ALA A 269 20.90 -5.33 7.05
CA ALA A 269 20.77 -5.74 5.66
C ALA A 269 19.31 -5.60 5.25
N ILE A 270 19.06 -4.84 4.18
CA ILE A 270 17.74 -4.56 3.64
C ILE A 270 17.72 -5.11 2.22
N LEU A 271 16.72 -5.95 1.90
CA LEU A 271 16.50 -6.45 0.55
C LEU A 271 15.16 -5.94 0.04
N ARG A 272 15.19 -5.26 -1.08
CA ARG A 272 14.02 -4.73 -1.76
C ARG A 272 13.80 -5.44 -3.09
N ASP A 273 12.61 -5.94 -3.33
CA ASP A 273 12.25 -6.52 -4.63
C ASP A 273 12.22 -5.42 -5.70
N ILE A 274 13.07 -5.55 -6.71
CA ILE A 274 13.17 -4.63 -7.86
C ILE A 274 12.84 -5.32 -9.17
N THR A 275 12.21 -6.50 -9.15
CA THR A 275 11.94 -7.30 -10.35
C THR A 275 11.18 -6.52 -11.39
N LEU A 276 10.06 -5.89 -11.01
CA LEU A 276 9.27 -5.07 -11.93
C LEU A 276 10.07 -3.90 -12.50
N LEU A 277 10.91 -3.26 -11.68
CA LEU A 277 11.75 -2.15 -12.15
C LEU A 277 12.74 -2.64 -13.22
N LYS A 278 13.36 -3.80 -12.98
CA LYS A 278 14.29 -4.42 -13.94
C LYS A 278 13.61 -4.88 -15.24
N GLU A 279 12.42 -5.42 -15.14
CA GLU A 279 11.62 -5.78 -16.31
C GLU A 279 11.29 -4.54 -17.16
N LEU A 280 10.89 -3.44 -16.52
CA LEU A 280 10.64 -2.17 -17.21
C LEU A 280 11.91 -1.57 -17.84
N GLU A 281 13.05 -1.62 -17.14
CA GLU A 281 14.35 -1.20 -17.69
C GLU A 281 14.73 -2.03 -18.92
N ASN A 282 14.61 -3.34 -18.84
CA ASN A 282 14.92 -4.25 -19.95
C ASN A 282 13.99 -4.00 -21.15
N MET A 283 12.67 -3.86 -20.92
CA MET A 283 11.71 -3.53 -21.98
C MET A 283 12.03 -2.19 -22.64
N LYS A 284 12.39 -1.17 -21.85
CA LYS A 284 12.82 0.13 -22.38
C LYS A 284 14.06 0.00 -23.26
N ASP A 285 15.08 -0.73 -22.80
CA ASP A 285 16.32 -0.91 -23.53
C ASP A 285 16.14 -1.72 -24.83
N GLU A 286 15.27 -2.72 -24.80
CA GLU A 286 14.89 -3.48 -25.99
C GLU A 286 14.16 -2.60 -27.01
N LEU A 287 13.23 -1.76 -26.56
CA LEU A 287 12.55 -0.77 -27.39
C LEU A 287 13.54 0.18 -28.06
N VAL A 288 14.48 0.76 -27.29
CA VAL A 288 15.50 1.68 -27.83
C VAL A 288 16.37 1.00 -28.87
N ARG A 289 16.77 -0.27 -28.66
CA ARG A 289 17.55 -1.04 -29.62
C ARG A 289 16.76 -1.31 -30.90
N ALA A 290 15.49 -1.74 -30.78
CA ALA A 290 14.62 -2.01 -31.94
C ALA A 290 14.42 -0.74 -32.77
N VAL A 291 14.07 0.38 -32.15
CA VAL A 291 13.90 1.69 -32.81
C VAL A 291 15.18 2.12 -33.52
N SER A 292 16.32 2.01 -32.86
CA SER A 292 17.61 2.40 -33.44
C SER A 292 17.95 1.57 -34.69
N HIS A 293 17.69 0.27 -34.63
CA HIS A 293 17.89 -0.63 -35.77
C HIS A 293 16.99 -0.27 -36.95
N ASP A 294 15.70 -0.04 -36.70
CA ASP A 294 14.69 0.21 -37.71
C ASP A 294 14.76 1.63 -38.31
N LEU A 295 15.39 2.57 -37.63
CA LEU A 295 15.76 3.87 -38.18
C LEU A 295 17.05 3.82 -39.02
N LYS A 296 18.03 3.02 -38.57
CA LYS A 296 19.33 2.93 -39.25
C LYS A 296 19.21 2.29 -40.64
N ASN A 297 18.35 1.28 -40.80
CA ASN A 297 18.20 0.54 -42.07
C ASN A 297 17.71 1.44 -43.21
N PRO A 298 16.58 2.16 -43.14
CA PRO A 298 16.10 3.06 -44.18
C PRO A 298 17.07 4.23 -44.40
N LEU A 299 17.71 4.76 -43.37
CA LEU A 299 18.73 5.79 -43.54
C LEU A 299 19.91 5.31 -44.38
N THR A 300 20.34 4.06 -44.19
CA THR A 300 21.39 3.42 -45.01
C THR A 300 20.96 3.29 -46.48
N VAL A 301 19.68 2.95 -46.74
CA VAL A 301 19.13 2.86 -48.09
C VAL A 301 19.11 4.24 -48.76
N ILE A 302 18.63 5.28 -48.05
CA ILE A 302 18.63 6.66 -48.52
C ILE A 302 20.07 7.07 -48.89
N TYR A 303 21.00 6.89 -47.97
CA TYR A 303 22.39 7.29 -48.14
C TYR A 303 23.06 6.58 -49.33
N ALA A 304 22.91 5.26 -49.41
CA ALA A 304 23.47 4.48 -50.52
C ALA A 304 22.87 4.90 -51.88
N THR A 305 21.53 5.13 -51.93
CA THR A 305 20.84 5.56 -53.16
C THR A 305 21.27 6.97 -53.58
N ALA A 306 21.42 7.88 -52.62
CA ALA A 306 21.93 9.24 -52.85
C ALA A 306 23.37 9.23 -53.39
N GLN A 307 24.25 8.34 -52.89
CA GLN A 307 25.59 8.15 -53.41
C GLN A 307 25.57 7.66 -54.88
N LEU A 308 24.64 6.76 -55.22
CA LEU A 308 24.48 6.28 -56.60
C LEU A 308 24.04 7.45 -57.50
N LEU A 309 23.07 8.26 -57.10
CA LEU A 309 22.64 9.46 -57.83
C LEU A 309 23.78 10.46 -58.09
N LEU A 310 24.63 10.69 -57.08
CA LEU A 310 25.79 11.57 -57.21
C LEU A 310 26.86 11.04 -58.16
N ARG A 311 26.99 9.71 -58.28
CA ARG A 311 28.02 9.06 -59.13
C ARG A 311 27.58 8.95 -60.57
N THR A 312 26.30 8.73 -60.84
CA THR A 312 25.76 8.43 -62.18
C THR A 312 25.16 9.64 -62.89
N GLY A 313 24.69 10.63 -62.13
CA GLY A 313 24.07 11.86 -62.63
C GLY A 313 22.67 11.67 -63.21
N PRO A 314 22.02 12.78 -63.64
CA PRO A 314 20.59 12.81 -64.02
C PRO A 314 20.30 12.15 -65.41
N THR A 315 21.31 11.78 -66.17
CA THR A 315 21.16 11.16 -67.47
C THR A 315 21.01 9.63 -67.40
N ASP A 316 21.21 9.00 -66.23
CA ASP A 316 20.99 7.57 -66.04
C ASP A 316 19.49 7.24 -66.12
N PRO A 317 19.07 6.23 -66.91
CA PRO A 317 17.66 5.82 -67.00
C PRO A 317 17.00 5.47 -65.63
N ARG A 318 17.80 5.12 -64.64
CA ARG A 318 17.36 4.74 -63.29
C ARG A 318 17.23 5.93 -62.32
N PHE A 319 17.59 7.14 -62.77
CA PHE A 319 17.60 8.33 -61.92
C PHE A 319 16.24 8.56 -61.24
N ALA A 320 15.15 8.55 -61.99
CA ALA A 320 13.79 8.71 -61.47
C ALA A 320 13.44 7.62 -60.45
N THR A 321 13.77 6.36 -60.72
CA THR A 321 13.54 5.23 -59.82
C THR A 321 14.29 5.39 -58.48
N TRP A 322 15.52 5.88 -58.52
CA TRP A 322 16.31 6.14 -57.31
C TRP A 322 15.75 7.32 -56.51
N CYS A 323 15.30 8.38 -57.16
CA CYS A 323 14.60 9.48 -56.51
C CYS A 323 13.31 8.99 -55.81
N GLU A 324 12.48 8.23 -56.53
CA GLU A 324 11.28 7.62 -55.94
C GLU A 324 11.59 6.70 -54.74
N ARG A 325 12.68 5.95 -54.81
CA ARG A 325 13.11 5.08 -53.72
C ARG A 325 13.49 5.88 -52.49
N ILE A 326 14.20 7.02 -52.64
CA ILE A 326 14.54 7.91 -51.53
C ILE A 326 13.25 8.47 -50.92
N MET A 327 12.33 8.99 -51.74
CA MET A 327 11.07 9.56 -51.27
C MET A 327 10.24 8.53 -50.50
N LYS A 328 9.99 7.35 -51.06
CA LYS A 328 9.25 6.27 -50.39
C LYS A 328 9.90 5.83 -49.07
N THR A 329 11.25 5.81 -49.05
CA THR A 329 11.96 5.44 -47.80
C THR A 329 11.88 6.56 -46.75
N SER A 330 11.87 7.84 -47.17
CA SER A 330 11.67 8.99 -46.28
C SER A 330 10.24 9.04 -45.71
N ASP A 331 9.23 8.74 -46.55
CA ASP A 331 7.84 8.64 -46.12
C ASP A 331 7.66 7.54 -45.07
N TYR A 332 8.24 6.37 -45.30
CA TYR A 332 8.27 5.27 -44.34
C TYR A 332 8.92 5.66 -43.01
N MET A 333 10.04 6.42 -43.01
CA MET A 333 10.67 6.91 -41.80
C MET A 333 9.77 7.90 -41.04
N THR A 334 9.07 8.78 -41.77
CA THR A 334 8.15 9.74 -41.19
C THR A 334 6.97 9.03 -40.53
N GLU A 335 6.40 8.01 -41.15
CA GLU A 335 5.35 7.15 -40.61
C GLU A 335 5.83 6.46 -39.31
N LEU A 336 7.02 5.87 -39.34
CA LEU A 336 7.60 5.17 -38.19
C LEU A 336 7.84 6.12 -36.99
N ILE A 337 8.35 7.32 -37.24
CA ILE A 337 8.54 8.35 -36.19
C ILE A 337 7.20 8.79 -35.61
N THR A 338 6.20 9.00 -36.45
CA THR A 338 4.85 9.39 -36.03
C THR A 338 4.21 8.30 -35.17
N ASP A 339 4.30 7.04 -35.62
CA ASP A 339 3.82 5.88 -34.88
C ASP A 339 4.44 5.76 -33.47
N LEU A 340 5.77 5.99 -33.37
CA LEU A 340 6.48 5.98 -32.09
C LEU A 340 6.04 7.10 -31.16
N LEU A 341 5.87 8.31 -31.68
CA LEU A 341 5.40 9.45 -30.89
C LEU A 341 3.96 9.24 -30.41
N ASP A 342 3.10 8.69 -31.26
CA ASP A 342 1.71 8.37 -30.91
C ASP A 342 1.65 7.28 -29.85
N LEU A 343 2.44 6.23 -29.96
CA LEU A 343 2.52 5.17 -28.96
C LEU A 343 2.94 5.75 -27.60
N GLY A 344 3.96 6.60 -27.56
CA GLY A 344 4.41 7.25 -26.32
C GLY A 344 3.36 8.15 -25.68
N LYS A 345 2.58 8.89 -26.48
CA LYS A 345 1.48 9.74 -25.98
C LYS A 345 0.32 8.92 -25.42
N ILE A 346 -0.05 7.83 -26.07
CA ILE A 346 -1.15 6.95 -25.61
C ILE A 346 -0.75 6.24 -24.31
N GLU A 347 0.46 5.69 -24.24
CA GLU A 347 0.95 4.99 -23.03
C GLU A 347 1.12 5.92 -21.83
N SER A 348 1.42 7.20 -22.05
CA SER A 348 1.49 8.20 -20.97
C SER A 348 0.12 8.70 -20.48
N GLY A 349 -0.98 8.30 -21.12
CA GLY A 349 -2.35 8.74 -20.79
C GLY A 349 -2.64 10.22 -21.08
N LEU A 350 -1.74 10.92 -21.76
CA LEU A 350 -1.78 12.38 -21.92
C LEU A 350 -2.87 12.91 -22.87
N GLU A 351 -3.54 12.08 -23.68
CA GLU A 351 -4.48 12.52 -24.73
C GLU A 351 -5.79 11.70 -24.79
N LEU A 352 -6.41 11.39 -23.65
CA LEU A 352 -7.68 10.65 -23.60
C LEU A 352 -8.89 11.49 -23.20
N ALA A 353 -9.02 12.69 -23.75
CA ALA A 353 -10.29 13.40 -23.67
C ALA A 353 -11.32 12.62 -24.51
N THR A 354 -12.25 11.95 -23.85
CA THR A 354 -13.37 11.23 -24.49
C THR A 354 -14.60 12.15 -24.55
N GLU A 355 -15.32 12.06 -25.62
CA GLU A 355 -16.62 12.74 -25.82
C GLU A 355 -17.65 11.74 -26.35
N GLU A 356 -18.93 12.08 -26.30
CA GLU A 356 -19.99 11.26 -26.90
C GLU A 356 -19.94 11.44 -28.43
N VAL A 357 -19.58 10.37 -29.14
CA VAL A 357 -19.35 10.34 -30.60
C VAL A 357 -20.23 9.28 -31.24
N ASP A 358 -20.82 9.63 -32.40
CA ASP A 358 -21.43 8.63 -33.27
C ASP A 358 -20.36 8.00 -34.17
N LEU A 359 -20.25 6.67 -34.14
CA LEU A 359 -19.29 5.94 -34.99
C LEU A 359 -19.64 5.98 -36.48
N ASN A 360 -20.90 6.19 -36.84
CA ASN A 360 -21.33 6.16 -38.24
C ASN A 360 -20.58 7.16 -39.14
N PRO A 361 -20.46 8.46 -38.80
CA PRO A 361 -19.65 9.39 -39.57
C PRO A 361 -18.18 9.00 -39.64
N LEU A 362 -17.62 8.46 -38.55
CA LEU A 362 -16.21 8.07 -38.51
C LEU A 362 -15.92 6.89 -39.44
N VAL A 363 -16.74 5.86 -39.43
CA VAL A 363 -16.60 4.70 -40.32
C VAL A 363 -16.78 5.13 -41.77
N THR A 364 -17.77 5.99 -42.07
CA THR A 364 -17.98 6.53 -43.41
C THR A 364 -16.77 7.29 -43.93
N ASP A 365 -16.17 8.13 -43.12
CA ASP A 365 -14.97 8.92 -43.45
C ASP A 365 -13.72 8.03 -43.66
N VAL A 366 -13.58 6.98 -42.84
CA VAL A 366 -12.52 5.95 -43.01
C VAL A 366 -12.69 5.21 -44.35
N VAL A 367 -13.90 4.79 -44.67
CA VAL A 367 -14.19 4.09 -45.93
C VAL A 367 -13.89 4.99 -47.12
N ALA A 368 -14.33 6.26 -47.11
CA ALA A 368 -14.01 7.24 -48.14
C ALA A 368 -12.50 7.44 -48.33
N THR A 369 -11.71 7.35 -47.25
CA THR A 369 -10.23 7.45 -47.29
C THR A 369 -9.60 6.21 -47.89
N LEU A 370 -10.14 5.00 -47.62
CA LEU A 370 -9.60 3.73 -48.12
C LEU A 370 -10.08 3.37 -49.53
N GLN A 371 -11.22 3.89 -49.98
CA GLN A 371 -11.86 3.58 -51.23
C GLN A 371 -10.94 3.71 -52.45
N PRO A 372 -10.16 4.81 -52.66
CA PRO A 372 -9.27 4.93 -53.81
C PRO A 372 -8.17 3.85 -53.84
N GLN A 373 -7.67 3.44 -52.66
CA GLN A 373 -6.65 2.41 -52.59
C GLN A 373 -7.24 1.00 -52.86
N ALA A 374 -8.47 0.75 -52.43
CA ALA A 374 -9.19 -0.49 -52.68
C ALA A 374 -9.54 -0.62 -54.19
N GLU A 375 -10.07 0.44 -54.81
CA GLU A 375 -10.38 0.48 -56.25
C GLU A 375 -9.14 0.26 -57.12
N ALA A 376 -8.02 0.89 -56.79
CA ALA A 376 -6.76 0.69 -57.50
C ALA A 376 -6.26 -0.75 -57.46
N ARG A 377 -6.77 -1.59 -56.55
CA ARG A 377 -6.44 -3.01 -56.39
C ARG A 377 -7.60 -3.95 -56.69
N ASP A 378 -8.71 -3.45 -57.23
CA ASP A 378 -9.91 -4.24 -57.53
C ASP A 378 -10.48 -4.95 -56.27
N ILE A 379 -10.52 -4.23 -55.11
CA ILE A 379 -11.02 -4.73 -53.84
C ILE A 379 -12.36 -4.05 -53.51
N ALA A 380 -13.40 -4.84 -53.21
CA ALA A 380 -14.70 -4.36 -52.85
C ALA A 380 -14.73 -4.07 -51.33
N ILE A 381 -15.18 -2.85 -50.92
CA ILE A 381 -15.43 -2.52 -49.51
C ILE A 381 -16.95 -2.50 -49.29
N THR A 382 -17.44 -3.24 -48.29
CA THR A 382 -18.83 -3.26 -47.87
C THR A 382 -18.93 -2.82 -46.43
N VAL A 383 -20.03 -2.09 -46.08
CA VAL A 383 -20.27 -1.61 -44.72
C VAL A 383 -21.69 -2.01 -44.29
N GLU A 384 -21.78 -2.59 -43.11
CA GLU A 384 -23.03 -2.94 -42.45
C GLU A 384 -23.03 -2.37 -41.03
N MET A 385 -23.88 -1.36 -40.76
CA MET A 385 -23.94 -0.70 -39.46
C MET A 385 -25.33 -0.08 -39.22
N PRO A 386 -25.75 0.10 -37.96
CA PRO A 386 -26.95 0.84 -37.58
C PRO A 386 -26.81 2.34 -37.97
N GLU A 387 -27.95 3.03 -38.10
CA GLU A 387 -27.98 4.46 -38.44
C GLU A 387 -27.32 5.36 -37.37
N HIS A 388 -27.30 4.91 -36.11
CA HIS A 388 -26.77 5.67 -34.98
C HIS A 388 -26.08 4.72 -34.00
N VAL A 389 -24.80 4.99 -33.73
CA VAL A 389 -23.95 4.16 -32.85
C VAL A 389 -23.16 5.05 -31.87
N PRO A 390 -23.80 5.53 -30.76
CA PRO A 390 -23.14 6.39 -29.81
C PRO A 390 -22.15 5.62 -28.93
N VAL A 391 -20.94 6.19 -28.76
CA VAL A 391 -19.87 5.68 -27.88
C VAL A 391 -19.20 6.85 -27.18
N SER A 392 -18.68 6.63 -25.97
CA SER A 392 -17.80 7.59 -25.32
C SER A 392 -16.35 7.34 -25.73
N ALA A 393 -15.81 8.17 -26.62
CA ALA A 393 -14.48 7.93 -27.17
C ALA A 393 -13.82 9.24 -27.66
N ASN A 394 -12.51 9.16 -27.92
CA ASN A 394 -11.79 10.19 -28.67
C ASN A 394 -11.94 9.92 -30.19
N PRO A 395 -12.63 10.78 -30.95
CA PRO A 395 -12.95 10.53 -32.35
C PRO A 395 -11.70 10.39 -33.23
N GLY A 396 -10.66 11.18 -32.96
CA GLY A 396 -9.41 11.14 -33.71
C GLY A 396 -8.65 9.80 -33.50
N ARG A 397 -8.64 9.31 -32.28
CA ARG A 397 -7.98 8.02 -31.95
C ARG A 397 -8.76 6.82 -32.49
N ILE A 398 -10.09 6.83 -32.38
CA ILE A 398 -10.91 5.76 -32.99
C ILE A 398 -10.78 5.77 -34.52
N LYS A 399 -10.75 6.93 -35.17
CA LYS A 399 -10.49 7.05 -36.61
C LYS A 399 -9.12 6.47 -36.96
N GLN A 400 -8.07 6.72 -36.16
CA GLN A 400 -6.73 6.15 -36.34
C GLN A 400 -6.75 4.62 -36.26
N ALA A 401 -7.43 4.06 -35.24
CA ALA A 401 -7.58 2.61 -35.08
C ALA A 401 -8.27 1.96 -36.30
N LEU A 402 -9.36 2.57 -36.75
CA LEU A 402 -10.11 2.11 -37.94
C LEU A 402 -9.28 2.18 -39.24
N LEU A 403 -8.51 3.28 -39.44
CA LEU A 403 -7.60 3.44 -40.57
C LEU A 403 -6.49 2.39 -40.57
N ASN A 404 -5.90 2.09 -39.39
CA ASN A 404 -4.90 1.06 -39.25
C ASN A 404 -5.43 -0.34 -39.61
N LEU A 405 -6.61 -0.70 -39.06
CA LEU A 405 -7.24 -1.98 -39.33
C LEU A 405 -7.71 -2.09 -40.78
N GLY A 406 -8.40 -1.08 -41.31
CA GLY A 406 -8.92 -1.02 -42.66
C GLY A 406 -7.79 -0.97 -43.70
N GLY A 407 -6.73 -0.18 -43.43
CA GLY A 407 -5.54 -0.13 -44.26
C GLY A 407 -4.83 -1.48 -44.35
N ASN A 408 -4.72 -2.20 -43.23
CA ASN A 408 -4.19 -3.56 -43.22
C ASN A 408 -5.08 -4.52 -44.04
N ALA A 409 -6.39 -4.46 -43.88
CA ALA A 409 -7.34 -5.28 -44.63
C ALA A 409 -7.17 -5.06 -46.14
N VAL A 410 -7.14 -3.83 -46.64
CA VAL A 410 -6.92 -3.51 -48.05
C VAL A 410 -5.51 -3.94 -48.51
N LYS A 411 -4.50 -3.77 -47.70
CA LYS A 411 -3.10 -4.06 -48.00
C LYS A 411 -2.82 -5.55 -48.14
N TYR A 412 -3.42 -6.39 -47.31
CA TYR A 412 -3.19 -7.86 -47.31
C TYR A 412 -4.23 -8.64 -48.11
N THR A 413 -5.27 -7.98 -48.62
CA THR A 413 -6.23 -8.60 -49.55
C THR A 413 -5.66 -8.67 -50.96
N ARG A 414 -5.90 -9.79 -51.63
CA ARG A 414 -5.52 -9.99 -53.04
C ARG A 414 -6.44 -9.21 -53.98
N PRO A 415 -5.96 -8.80 -55.18
CA PRO A 415 -6.84 -8.21 -56.17
C PRO A 415 -8.07 -9.09 -56.46
N GLY A 416 -9.25 -8.49 -56.60
CA GLY A 416 -10.53 -9.19 -56.75
C GLY A 416 -11.14 -9.68 -55.43
N GLY A 417 -10.50 -9.38 -54.29
CA GLY A 417 -11.03 -9.72 -52.94
C GLY A 417 -12.02 -8.71 -52.38
N SER A 418 -12.39 -8.90 -51.09
CA SER A 418 -13.31 -8.00 -50.41
C SER A 418 -12.90 -7.71 -48.97
N VAL A 419 -13.30 -6.55 -48.49
CA VAL A 419 -13.19 -6.11 -47.10
C VAL A 419 -14.60 -5.73 -46.60
N ALA A 420 -15.06 -6.36 -45.52
CA ALA A 420 -16.35 -6.07 -44.91
C ALA A 420 -16.14 -5.41 -43.53
N ILE A 421 -16.80 -4.28 -43.31
CA ILE A 421 -16.83 -3.60 -42.03
C ILE A 421 -18.24 -3.76 -41.45
N ALA A 422 -18.36 -4.39 -40.28
CA ALA A 422 -19.63 -4.53 -39.60
C ALA A 422 -19.58 -3.88 -38.22
N VAL A 423 -20.62 -3.16 -37.87
CA VAL A 423 -20.80 -2.56 -36.52
C VAL A 423 -22.09 -3.11 -35.92
N SER A 424 -21.98 -3.63 -34.71
CA SER A 424 -23.12 -4.20 -33.98
C SER A 424 -23.11 -3.69 -32.52
N MET A 425 -24.30 -3.66 -31.95
CA MET A 425 -24.47 -3.35 -30.51
C MET A 425 -24.79 -4.64 -29.77
N THR A 426 -24.15 -4.85 -28.62
CA THR A 426 -24.49 -5.99 -27.75
C THR A 426 -25.87 -5.76 -27.11
N ASP A 427 -26.63 -6.83 -26.97
CA ASP A 427 -27.91 -6.78 -26.29
C ASP A 427 -27.70 -6.53 -24.78
N PRO A 428 -28.22 -5.43 -24.20
CA PRO A 428 -28.11 -5.12 -22.78
C PRO A 428 -28.66 -6.22 -21.85
N ALA A 429 -29.54 -7.08 -22.36
CA ALA A 429 -30.14 -8.19 -21.60
C ALA A 429 -29.16 -9.37 -21.41
N THR A 430 -28.12 -9.48 -22.24
CA THR A 430 -27.18 -10.62 -22.25
C THR A 430 -25.76 -10.27 -21.85
N SER A 431 -25.35 -8.99 -21.94
CA SER A 431 -23.99 -8.53 -21.67
C SER A 431 -23.94 -7.07 -21.22
N ALA A 432 -22.82 -6.59 -20.70
CA ALA A 432 -22.60 -5.17 -20.52
C ALA A 432 -22.75 -4.43 -21.87
N PRO A 433 -23.39 -3.24 -21.91
CA PRO A 433 -23.62 -2.50 -23.15
C PRO A 433 -22.28 -2.16 -23.80
N ALA A 434 -22.08 -2.68 -25.00
CA ALA A 434 -20.86 -2.43 -25.78
C ALA A 434 -21.19 -2.35 -27.26
N VAL A 435 -20.34 -1.60 -27.99
CA VAL A 435 -20.35 -1.57 -29.44
C VAL A 435 -19.20 -2.44 -29.93
N VAL A 436 -19.49 -3.34 -30.87
CA VAL A 436 -18.49 -4.20 -31.50
C VAL A 436 -18.30 -3.77 -32.96
N VAL A 437 -17.07 -3.50 -33.34
CA VAL A 437 -16.66 -3.20 -34.71
C VAL A 437 -15.83 -4.38 -35.22
N THR A 438 -16.20 -4.91 -36.38
CA THR A 438 -15.55 -6.08 -37.02
C THR A 438 -15.12 -5.70 -38.44
N LEU A 439 -13.87 -5.99 -38.78
CA LEU A 439 -13.31 -5.82 -40.11
C LEU A 439 -12.86 -7.20 -40.58
N THR A 440 -13.49 -7.68 -41.65
CA THR A 440 -13.18 -8.98 -42.24
C THR A 440 -12.62 -8.82 -43.65
N ASP A 441 -11.47 -9.42 -43.91
CA ASP A 441 -10.82 -9.45 -45.22
C ASP A 441 -10.77 -10.88 -45.80
N THR A 442 -10.71 -10.99 -47.14
CA THR A 442 -10.52 -12.25 -47.86
C THR A 442 -9.07 -12.41 -48.34
N GLY A 443 -8.13 -11.91 -47.53
CA GLY A 443 -6.72 -11.80 -47.88
C GLY A 443 -5.88 -13.05 -47.60
N LEU A 444 -4.59 -12.81 -47.33
CA LEU A 444 -3.59 -13.85 -47.12
C LEU A 444 -3.86 -14.67 -45.84
N GLY A 445 -4.59 -14.11 -44.87
CA GLY A 445 -4.72 -14.70 -43.54
C GLY A 445 -3.43 -14.70 -42.74
N ILE A 446 -3.51 -15.17 -41.50
CA ILE A 446 -2.42 -15.17 -40.53
C ILE A 446 -2.20 -16.61 -40.05
N PRO A 447 -0.95 -17.10 -40.07
CA PRO A 447 -0.61 -18.42 -39.51
C PRO A 447 -0.98 -18.49 -38.01
N ALA A 448 -1.51 -19.64 -37.57
CA ALA A 448 -1.96 -19.81 -36.15
C ALA A 448 -0.84 -19.53 -35.12
N ALA A 449 0.42 -19.85 -35.46
CA ALA A 449 1.56 -19.57 -34.59
C ALA A 449 1.87 -18.07 -34.44
N ALA A 450 1.44 -17.22 -35.37
CA ALA A 450 1.67 -15.78 -35.35
C ALA A 450 0.55 -15.02 -34.64
N LEU A 451 -0.69 -15.57 -34.58
CA LEU A 451 -1.86 -14.90 -34.00
C LEU A 451 -1.63 -14.35 -32.58
N PRO A 452 -1.00 -15.05 -31.64
CA PRO A 452 -0.76 -14.51 -30.29
C PRO A 452 0.12 -13.25 -30.27
N HIS A 453 0.96 -13.06 -31.30
CA HIS A 453 2.01 -12.05 -31.33
C HIS A 453 1.68 -10.83 -32.19
N ILE A 454 0.60 -10.85 -33.01
CA ILE A 454 0.32 -9.78 -33.99
C ILE A 454 0.08 -8.40 -33.39
N PHE A 455 -0.25 -8.33 -32.11
CA PHE A 455 -0.43 -7.08 -31.37
C PHE A 455 0.83 -6.64 -30.60
N GLU A 456 1.92 -7.41 -30.66
CA GLU A 456 3.20 -7.01 -30.08
C GLU A 456 3.88 -5.92 -30.94
N LYS A 457 4.62 -5.04 -30.27
CA LYS A 457 5.34 -3.93 -30.91
C LYS A 457 6.41 -4.49 -31.87
N PHE A 458 6.48 -3.93 -33.07
CA PHE A 458 7.44 -4.31 -34.15
C PHE A 458 7.26 -5.73 -34.68
N TYR A 459 6.22 -6.47 -34.27
CA TYR A 459 5.98 -7.81 -34.77
C TYR A 459 5.42 -7.79 -36.20
N ARG A 460 5.95 -8.64 -37.05
CA ARG A 460 5.50 -8.84 -38.44
C ARG A 460 5.57 -10.30 -38.81
N VAL A 461 4.55 -10.80 -39.48
CA VAL A 461 4.56 -12.16 -40.07
C VAL A 461 5.55 -12.17 -41.21
N LYS A 462 6.63 -12.95 -41.08
CA LYS A 462 7.65 -13.12 -42.14
C LYS A 462 7.24 -14.31 -43.00
N SER A 463 6.83 -14.03 -44.24
CA SER A 463 6.58 -15.03 -45.28
C SER A 463 6.99 -14.47 -46.64
N GLU A 464 7.19 -15.34 -47.65
CA GLU A 464 7.47 -14.89 -49.02
C GLU A 464 6.38 -13.98 -49.57
N ALA A 465 5.12 -14.22 -49.16
CA ALA A 465 3.96 -13.42 -49.59
C ALA A 465 3.89 -12.04 -48.94
N THR A 466 4.57 -11.81 -47.80
CA THR A 466 4.54 -10.55 -47.02
C THR A 466 5.85 -9.77 -47.10
N SER A 467 6.91 -10.32 -47.68
CA SER A 467 8.26 -9.71 -47.73
C SER A 467 8.26 -8.31 -48.35
N ASP A 468 7.51 -8.13 -49.45
CA ASP A 468 7.48 -6.89 -50.21
C ASP A 468 6.44 -5.88 -49.73
N ILE A 469 5.64 -6.24 -48.73
CA ILE A 469 4.61 -5.37 -48.20
C ILE A 469 5.24 -4.47 -47.11
N PRO A 470 5.33 -3.14 -47.28
CA PRO A 470 5.96 -2.25 -46.31
C PRO A 470 5.09 -2.12 -45.04
N GLY A 471 5.70 -1.87 -43.89
CA GLY A 471 4.97 -1.60 -42.66
C GLY A 471 5.87 -1.56 -41.42
N THR A 472 5.51 -0.76 -40.42
CA THR A 472 6.29 -0.49 -39.22
C THR A 472 6.18 -1.60 -38.16
N GLY A 473 5.13 -2.43 -38.22
CA GLY A 473 4.81 -3.39 -37.16
C GLY A 473 4.26 -2.72 -35.88
N LEU A 474 3.96 -1.42 -35.95
CA LEU A 474 3.42 -0.65 -34.82
C LEU A 474 1.90 -0.44 -34.90
N GLY A 475 1.31 -0.43 -36.11
CA GLY A 475 -0.10 -0.10 -36.29
C GLY A 475 -1.07 -0.92 -35.45
N LEU A 476 -0.90 -2.26 -35.39
CA LEU A 476 -1.75 -3.12 -34.55
C LEU A 476 -1.50 -2.91 -33.07
N ALA A 477 -0.26 -2.69 -32.64
CA ALA A 477 0.06 -2.36 -31.24
C ALA A 477 -0.55 -1.02 -30.83
N ILE A 478 -0.47 0.02 -31.69
CA ILE A 478 -1.12 1.32 -31.49
C ILE A 478 -2.64 1.15 -31.40
N THR A 479 -3.23 0.36 -32.32
CA THR A 479 -4.67 0.08 -32.29
C THR A 479 -5.09 -0.57 -30.97
N LYS A 480 -4.33 -1.56 -30.50
CA LYS A 480 -4.58 -2.20 -29.20
C LYS A 480 -4.49 -1.20 -28.07
N SER A 481 -3.45 -0.40 -27.99
CA SER A 481 -3.30 0.63 -26.97
C SER A 481 -4.42 1.66 -26.99
N ILE A 482 -4.89 2.09 -28.17
CA ILE A 482 -6.05 2.99 -28.32
C ILE A 482 -7.30 2.35 -27.73
N ILE A 483 -7.63 1.13 -28.15
CA ILE A 483 -8.85 0.45 -27.71
C ILE A 483 -8.83 0.15 -26.20
N GLU A 484 -7.72 -0.34 -25.67
CA GLU A 484 -7.56 -0.61 -24.23
C GLU A 484 -7.63 0.67 -23.39
N ALA A 485 -7.07 1.77 -23.89
CA ALA A 485 -7.16 3.07 -23.24
C ALA A 485 -8.60 3.62 -23.19
N HIS A 486 -9.49 3.19 -24.07
CA HIS A 486 -10.92 3.47 -24.03
C HIS A 486 -11.72 2.44 -23.21
N GLY A 487 -11.05 1.55 -22.46
CA GLY A 487 -11.70 0.49 -21.67
C GLY A 487 -12.28 -0.66 -22.53
N GLY A 488 -11.88 -0.72 -23.80
CA GLY A 488 -12.31 -1.74 -24.75
C GLY A 488 -11.36 -2.95 -24.81
N ARG A 489 -11.65 -3.84 -25.74
CA ARG A 489 -10.84 -5.03 -26.03
C ARG A 489 -10.75 -5.23 -27.53
N ILE A 490 -9.58 -5.67 -28.04
CA ILE A 490 -9.34 -6.05 -29.44
C ILE A 490 -8.93 -7.52 -29.53
N TRP A 491 -9.34 -8.20 -30.60
CA TRP A 491 -8.92 -9.57 -30.92
C TRP A 491 -8.91 -9.79 -32.43
N ALA A 492 -8.34 -10.92 -32.85
CA ALA A 492 -8.33 -11.32 -34.25
C ALA A 492 -8.59 -12.82 -34.39
N GLU A 493 -9.28 -13.19 -35.43
CA GLU A 493 -9.50 -14.55 -35.89
C GLU A 493 -9.02 -14.66 -37.35
N SER A 494 -8.22 -15.67 -37.68
CA SER A 494 -7.69 -15.77 -39.02
C SER A 494 -7.36 -17.21 -39.37
N GLN A 495 -7.44 -17.51 -40.68
CA GLN A 495 -6.97 -18.74 -41.25
C GLN A 495 -6.10 -18.42 -42.44
N GLU A 496 -4.88 -18.96 -42.49
CA GLU A 496 -3.95 -18.76 -43.58
C GLU A 496 -4.58 -19.16 -44.90
N GLY A 497 -4.49 -18.30 -45.92
CA GLY A 497 -5.06 -18.44 -47.23
C GLY A 497 -6.56 -18.14 -47.36
N LYS A 498 -7.28 -17.84 -46.26
CA LYS A 498 -8.72 -17.54 -46.28
C LYS A 498 -9.08 -16.12 -45.90
N GLY A 499 -8.17 -15.42 -45.23
CA GLY A 499 -8.39 -14.07 -44.76
C GLY A 499 -8.39 -13.94 -43.22
N SER A 500 -8.68 -12.73 -42.74
CA SER A 500 -8.65 -12.40 -41.30
C SER A 500 -9.88 -11.60 -40.93
N THR A 501 -10.27 -11.72 -39.67
CA THR A 501 -11.30 -10.90 -39.01
C THR A 501 -10.65 -10.25 -37.80
N PHE A 502 -10.55 -8.94 -37.81
CA PHE A 502 -10.16 -8.12 -36.67
C PHE A 502 -11.43 -7.52 -36.03
N ALA A 503 -11.55 -7.65 -34.74
CA ALA A 503 -12.69 -7.12 -34.03
C ALA A 503 -12.26 -6.38 -32.76
N PHE A 504 -12.95 -5.31 -32.44
CA PHE A 504 -12.80 -4.62 -31.16
C PHE A 504 -14.14 -4.23 -30.58
N CYS A 505 -14.19 -4.11 -29.24
CA CYS A 505 -15.37 -3.60 -28.56
C CYS A 505 -15.01 -2.33 -27.77
N LEU A 506 -15.99 -1.42 -27.69
CA LEU A 506 -15.93 -0.22 -26.85
C LEU A 506 -17.10 -0.25 -25.87
N PRO A 507 -16.90 0.13 -24.60
CA PRO A 507 -18.00 0.34 -23.67
C PRO A 507 -18.87 1.52 -24.16
N ARG A 508 -20.17 1.42 -23.88
CA ARG A 508 -21.16 2.43 -24.29
C ARG A 508 -21.42 3.43 -23.15
#